data_fdbb10249b5fdb49129aa1ba66672e32
#
_entry.id   fdbb10249b5fdb49129aa1ba66672e32
#
_cell.length_a   1.000
_cell.length_b   1.000
_cell.length_c   1.000
_cell.angle_alpha   90.00
_cell.angle_beta   90.00
_cell.angle_gamma   90.00
#
_symmetry.space_group_name_H-M   'P 1'
#
loop_
_entity.id
_entity.type
_entity.pdbx_description
1 polymer ?
#
loop_
_entity_poly.entity_id
_entity_poly.type
_entity_poly.pdbx_seq_one_letter_code
_entity_poly.pdbx_strand_id
1 'polypeptide(L)'
;LSTAWYVQLLHNRQLLDAGLLSLEVALSASTAAVVLGTLAAIALVRFVRFPGRLLLSGMVTAPLVMPEVITGITQLMLFVSLLQTFSWPHRGFLTLVLAHVTFCIAYVTVTVQSRLHGADRSLEEAAQDLGAGPARAFVEITLPIISPAIVSSWLLSFTLSLDDLVISSFVTGPGATTLPMLIYSKVKLGVSPDINALASLIIGIVGSCVIFAGWLMRRSERRRELEMRMAVHADEPQALRSPS
;
A
#
# COMPACT_ATOMS: atom_id res chain seq x y z
N LEU A 1 -0.83 37.09 1.17
CA LEU A 1 -0.70 35.79 0.50
C LEU A 1 -0.35 36.09 -0.95
N SER A 2 0.89 35.77 -1.36
CA SER A 2 1.33 35.98 -2.73
C SER A 2 1.23 34.67 -3.52
N THR A 3 0.58 34.67 -4.67
CA THR A 3 0.52 33.55 -5.61
C THR A 3 1.88 33.24 -6.27
N ALA A 4 2.84 34.16 -6.16
CA ALA A 4 4.19 34.00 -6.69
C ALA A 4 4.91 32.74 -6.18
N TRP A 5 4.67 32.36 -4.92
CA TRP A 5 5.27 31.17 -4.32
C TRP A 5 4.77 29.85 -4.94
N TYR A 6 3.52 29.79 -5.37
CA TYR A 6 2.97 28.62 -6.07
C TYR A 6 3.58 28.46 -7.48
N VAL A 7 3.79 29.58 -8.18
CA VAL A 7 4.48 29.57 -9.47
C VAL A 7 5.94 29.15 -9.29
N GLN A 8 6.60 29.63 -8.25
CA GLN A 8 7.98 29.29 -7.94
C GLN A 8 8.15 27.81 -7.57
N LEU A 9 7.16 27.18 -6.88
CA LEU A 9 7.15 25.75 -6.60
C LEU A 9 7.19 24.92 -7.89
N LEU A 10 6.39 25.28 -8.89
CA LEU A 10 6.34 24.57 -10.18
C LEU A 10 7.65 24.67 -10.99
N HIS A 11 8.49 25.64 -10.67
CA HIS A 11 9.80 25.83 -11.31
C HIS A 11 10.97 25.33 -10.45
N ASN A 12 10.69 24.88 -9.22
CA ASN A 12 11.71 24.35 -8.32
C ASN A 12 12.02 22.89 -8.67
N ARG A 13 13.03 22.69 -9.51
CA ARG A 13 13.45 21.35 -9.95
C ARG A 13 13.74 20.41 -8.79
N GLN A 14 14.37 20.89 -7.71
CA GLN A 14 14.70 20.07 -6.55
C GLN A 14 13.45 19.48 -5.89
N LEU A 15 12.36 20.26 -5.78
CA LEU A 15 11.09 19.78 -5.23
C LEU A 15 10.39 18.79 -6.16
N LEU A 16 10.41 19.09 -7.46
CA LEU A 16 9.81 18.21 -8.47
C LEU A 16 10.54 16.86 -8.54
N ASP A 17 11.87 16.89 -8.60
CA ASP A 17 12.70 15.68 -8.64
C ASP A 17 12.51 14.83 -7.37
N ALA A 18 12.49 15.48 -6.19
CA ALA A 18 12.23 14.78 -4.92
C ALA A 18 10.80 14.20 -4.86
N GLY A 19 9.81 14.91 -5.38
CA GLY A 19 8.43 14.44 -5.47
C GLY A 19 8.28 13.25 -6.42
N LEU A 20 8.88 13.32 -7.60
CA LEU A 20 8.91 12.22 -8.57
C LEU A 20 9.62 10.99 -8.00
N LEU A 21 10.78 11.18 -7.39
CA LEU A 21 11.51 10.08 -6.76
C LEU A 21 10.68 9.41 -5.66
N SER A 22 10.02 10.19 -4.79
CA SER A 22 9.14 9.62 -3.75
C SER A 22 8.00 8.82 -4.36
N LEU A 23 7.39 9.31 -5.44
CA LEU A 23 6.31 8.62 -6.13
C LEU A 23 6.80 7.32 -6.78
N GLU A 24 7.93 7.34 -7.45
CA GLU A 24 8.55 6.16 -8.08
C GLU A 24 8.92 5.09 -7.05
N VAL A 25 9.51 5.51 -5.91
CA VAL A 25 9.84 4.60 -4.80
C VAL A 25 8.56 4.00 -4.23
N ALA A 26 7.55 4.83 -3.92
CA ALA A 26 6.31 4.36 -3.33
C ALA A 26 5.54 3.40 -4.24
N LEU A 27 5.44 3.69 -5.54
CA LEU A 27 4.80 2.83 -6.54
C LEU A 27 5.55 1.49 -6.69
N SER A 28 6.87 1.55 -6.81
CA SER A 28 7.70 0.36 -6.98
C SER A 28 7.68 -0.51 -5.74
N ALA A 29 7.84 0.10 -4.56
CA ALA A 29 7.87 -0.61 -3.28
C ALA A 29 6.51 -1.23 -2.95
N SER A 30 5.41 -0.48 -3.07
CA SER A 30 4.07 -1.01 -2.78
C SER A 30 3.68 -2.15 -3.71
N THR A 31 4.02 -2.04 -5.00
CA THR A 31 3.72 -3.10 -5.98
C THR A 31 4.52 -4.36 -5.70
N ALA A 32 5.82 -4.24 -5.44
CA ALA A 32 6.67 -5.37 -5.08
C ALA A 32 6.24 -6.00 -3.74
N ALA A 33 5.93 -5.16 -2.73
CA ALA A 33 5.48 -5.61 -1.42
C ALA A 33 4.14 -6.36 -1.49
N VAL A 34 3.20 -5.92 -2.34
CA VAL A 34 1.91 -6.61 -2.53
C VAL A 34 2.11 -7.99 -3.15
N VAL A 35 2.96 -8.11 -4.15
CA VAL A 35 3.25 -9.41 -4.76
C VAL A 35 3.88 -10.35 -3.74
N LEU A 36 4.97 -9.92 -3.10
CA LEU A 36 5.71 -10.75 -2.14
C LEU A 36 4.93 -11.04 -0.87
N GLY A 37 4.23 -10.03 -0.33
CA GLY A 37 3.41 -10.15 0.88
C GLY A 37 2.19 -11.04 0.66
N THR A 38 1.54 -10.97 -0.51
CA THR A 38 0.45 -11.88 -0.87
C THR A 38 0.94 -13.32 -0.97
N LEU A 39 2.09 -13.56 -1.61
CA LEU A 39 2.71 -14.89 -1.67
C LEU A 39 3.06 -15.41 -0.28
N ALA A 40 3.63 -14.56 0.59
CA ALA A 40 3.92 -14.92 1.97
C ALA A 40 2.63 -15.24 2.77
N ALA A 41 1.57 -14.46 2.60
CA ALA A 41 0.27 -14.70 3.21
C ALA A 41 -0.31 -16.05 2.78
N ILE A 42 -0.30 -16.35 1.48
CA ILE A 42 -0.76 -17.63 0.93
C ILE A 42 0.07 -18.78 1.52
N ALA A 43 1.40 -18.64 1.54
CA ALA A 43 2.29 -19.65 2.08
C ALA A 43 1.99 -19.95 3.56
N LEU A 44 1.80 -18.92 4.38
CA LEU A 44 1.54 -19.05 5.82
C LEU A 44 0.13 -19.58 6.14
N VAL A 45 -0.87 -19.30 5.30
CA VAL A 45 -2.26 -19.75 5.52
C VAL A 45 -2.52 -21.12 4.92
N ARG A 46 -2.02 -21.37 3.70
CA ARG A 46 -2.31 -22.61 2.96
C ARG A 46 -1.44 -23.77 3.39
N PHE A 47 -0.17 -23.51 3.67
CA PHE A 47 0.77 -24.55 4.06
C PHE A 47 0.96 -24.54 5.58
N VAL A 48 0.17 -25.37 6.26
CA VAL A 48 0.17 -25.44 7.74
C VAL A 48 1.50 -25.92 8.30
N ARG A 49 2.20 -26.80 7.57
CA ARG A 49 3.47 -27.42 8.00
C ARG A 49 4.48 -27.41 6.86
N PHE A 50 5.52 -26.59 6.99
CA PHE A 50 6.71 -26.62 6.14
C PHE A 50 7.94 -26.17 6.94
N PRO A 51 9.15 -26.67 6.59
CA PRO A 51 10.37 -26.24 7.26
C PRO A 51 10.60 -24.73 7.02
N GLY A 52 10.92 -24.00 8.10
CA GLY A 52 11.11 -22.54 8.03
C GLY A 52 9.85 -21.70 8.19
N ARG A 53 8.67 -22.26 8.42
CA ARG A 53 7.42 -21.51 8.63
C ARG A 53 7.53 -20.50 9.78
N LEU A 54 8.13 -20.90 10.90
CA LEU A 54 8.34 -20.01 12.05
C LEU A 54 9.28 -18.85 11.68
N LEU A 55 10.34 -19.14 10.94
CA LEU A 55 11.29 -18.12 10.47
C LEU A 55 10.59 -17.14 9.52
N LEU A 56 9.86 -17.64 8.52
CA LEU A 56 9.10 -16.78 7.59
C LEU A 56 8.08 -15.91 8.33
N SER A 57 7.32 -16.48 9.26
CA SER A 57 6.37 -15.74 10.08
C SER A 57 7.05 -14.66 10.92
N GLY A 58 8.17 -14.99 11.56
CA GLY A 58 8.96 -14.04 12.35
C GLY A 58 9.53 -12.92 11.49
N MET A 59 10.12 -13.23 10.34
CA MET A 59 10.69 -12.24 9.41
C MET A 59 9.63 -11.27 8.88
N VAL A 60 8.44 -11.78 8.57
CA VAL A 60 7.35 -10.94 8.06
C VAL A 60 6.74 -10.07 9.15
N THR A 61 6.63 -10.56 10.39
CA THR A 61 6.01 -9.78 11.48
C THR A 61 7.01 -8.87 12.21
N ALA A 62 8.31 -9.14 12.13
CA ALA A 62 9.34 -8.35 12.82
C ALA A 62 9.25 -6.84 12.53
N PRO A 63 9.07 -6.36 11.28
CA PRO A 63 8.99 -4.93 10.99
C PRO A 63 7.82 -4.22 11.67
N LEU A 64 6.74 -4.94 12.01
CA LEU A 64 5.57 -4.35 12.68
C LEU A 64 5.82 -4.00 14.16
N VAL A 65 6.81 -4.65 14.76
CA VAL A 65 7.11 -4.53 16.20
C VAL A 65 8.38 -3.71 16.42
N MET A 66 9.28 -3.71 15.44
CA MET A 66 10.57 -3.01 15.56
C MET A 66 10.40 -1.50 15.33
N PRO A 67 11.06 -0.65 16.15
CA PRO A 67 11.13 0.77 15.87
C PRO A 67 11.78 1.06 14.51
N GLU A 68 11.19 1.98 13.74
CA GLU A 68 11.64 2.34 12.38
C GLU A 68 13.12 2.75 12.32
N VAL A 69 13.61 3.44 13.37
CA VAL A 69 15.02 3.84 13.47
C VAL A 69 15.94 2.62 13.49
N ILE A 70 15.59 1.58 14.25
CA ILE A 70 16.36 0.34 14.33
C ILE A 70 16.34 -0.37 12.98
N THR A 71 15.18 -0.45 12.36
CA THR A 71 15.00 -1.04 11.03
C THR A 71 15.86 -0.29 10.00
N GLY A 72 15.84 1.04 9.99
CA GLY A 72 16.62 1.85 9.07
C GLY A 72 18.13 1.68 9.26
N ILE A 73 18.63 1.68 10.51
CA ILE A 73 20.06 1.45 10.80
C ILE A 73 20.49 0.04 10.39
N THR A 74 19.67 -0.97 10.69
CA THR A 74 19.98 -2.37 10.34
C THR A 74 20.07 -2.54 8.82
N GLN A 75 19.14 -1.95 8.07
CA GLN A 75 19.17 -1.98 6.61
C GLN A 75 20.36 -1.21 6.03
N LEU A 76 20.71 -0.06 6.61
CA LEU A 76 21.93 0.66 6.22
C LEU A 76 23.17 -0.23 6.40
N MET A 77 23.31 -0.87 7.56
CA MET A 77 24.43 -1.77 7.83
C MET A 77 24.47 -2.94 6.83
N LEU A 78 23.32 -3.52 6.53
CA LEU A 78 23.20 -4.58 5.53
C LEU A 78 23.65 -4.10 4.15
N PHE A 79 23.17 -2.96 3.68
CA PHE A 79 23.54 -2.43 2.35
C PHE A 79 25.01 -2.03 2.27
N VAL A 80 25.57 -1.48 3.34
CA VAL A 80 27.01 -1.18 3.40
C VAL A 80 27.85 -2.45 3.35
N SER A 81 27.47 -3.49 4.09
CA SER A 81 28.14 -4.78 4.09
C SER A 81 28.07 -5.45 2.72
N LEU A 82 26.89 -5.45 2.07
CA LEU A 82 26.70 -5.99 0.73
C LEU A 82 27.54 -5.23 -0.30
N LEU A 83 27.57 -3.90 -0.20
CA LEU A 83 28.38 -3.08 -1.11
C LEU A 83 29.88 -3.38 -0.97
N GLN A 84 30.37 -3.57 0.26
CA GLN A 84 31.78 -3.92 0.52
C GLN A 84 32.13 -5.32 0.01
N THR A 85 31.20 -6.28 0.11
CA THR A 85 31.46 -7.68 -0.23
C THR A 85 31.24 -7.96 -1.72
N PHE A 86 30.14 -7.39 -2.28
CA PHE A 86 29.67 -7.71 -3.64
C PHE A 86 29.71 -6.52 -4.58
N SER A 87 30.18 -5.34 -4.14
CA SER A 87 30.14 -4.07 -4.89
C SER A 87 28.72 -3.68 -5.35
N TRP A 88 27.68 -4.16 -4.65
CA TRP A 88 26.27 -3.92 -4.97
C TRP A 88 25.39 -4.20 -3.72
N PRO A 89 24.27 -3.49 -3.52
CA PRO A 89 23.75 -2.35 -4.28
C PRO A 89 24.43 -1.01 -3.92
N HIS A 90 24.50 -0.11 -4.88
CA HIS A 90 24.86 1.28 -4.57
C HIS A 90 23.68 1.99 -3.89
N ARG A 91 23.98 2.81 -2.89
CA ARG A 91 22.96 3.57 -2.15
C ARG A 91 22.27 4.56 -3.09
N GLY A 92 20.92 4.58 -3.08
CA GLY A 92 20.11 5.40 -3.95
C GLY A 92 18.71 4.85 -4.11
N PHE A 93 18.12 4.97 -5.30
CA PHE A 93 16.77 4.50 -5.61
C PHE A 93 16.54 3.03 -5.22
N LEU A 94 17.44 2.14 -5.61
CA LEU A 94 17.27 0.71 -5.35
C LEU A 94 17.26 0.37 -3.86
N THR A 95 18.15 0.96 -3.07
CA THR A 95 18.19 0.73 -1.61
C THR A 95 16.96 1.30 -0.92
N LEU A 96 16.42 2.43 -1.40
CA LEU A 96 15.13 2.96 -0.97
C LEU A 96 14.00 1.97 -1.24
N VAL A 97 13.88 1.49 -2.49
CA VAL A 97 12.83 0.52 -2.86
C VAL A 97 12.94 -0.76 -2.03
N LEU A 98 14.13 -1.35 -1.91
CA LEU A 98 14.32 -2.59 -1.13
C LEU A 98 13.98 -2.42 0.34
N ALA A 99 14.36 -1.28 0.92
CA ALA A 99 14.04 -0.95 2.31
C ALA A 99 12.54 -0.82 2.53
N HIS A 100 11.86 -0.09 1.66
CA HIS A 100 10.41 0.10 1.73
C HIS A 100 9.64 -1.19 1.47
N VAL A 101 10.08 -2.02 0.51
CA VAL A 101 9.51 -3.36 0.29
C VAL A 101 9.57 -4.18 1.57
N THR A 102 10.72 -4.18 2.24
CA THR A 102 10.95 -5.01 3.44
C THR A 102 9.95 -4.70 4.56
N PHE A 103 9.64 -3.43 4.82
CA PHE A 103 8.68 -3.11 5.86
C PHE A 103 7.22 -3.18 5.37
N CYS A 104 6.94 -2.84 4.11
CA CYS A 104 5.61 -2.92 3.53
C CYS A 104 5.10 -4.36 3.41
N ILE A 105 5.96 -5.35 3.15
CA ILE A 105 5.59 -6.78 3.10
C ILE A 105 4.85 -7.20 4.37
N ALA A 106 5.25 -6.71 5.53
CA ALA A 106 4.64 -7.04 6.80
C ALA A 106 3.15 -6.66 6.85
N TYR A 107 2.84 -5.42 6.48
CA TYR A 107 1.46 -4.91 6.43
C TYR A 107 0.60 -5.65 5.42
N VAL A 108 1.15 -5.88 4.21
CA VAL A 108 0.46 -6.65 3.16
C VAL A 108 0.15 -8.05 3.62
N THR A 109 1.16 -8.75 4.17
CA THR A 109 0.99 -10.15 4.59
C THR A 109 -0.09 -10.28 5.65
N VAL A 110 -0.09 -9.43 6.68
CA VAL A 110 -1.09 -9.49 7.75
C VAL A 110 -2.48 -9.17 7.23
N THR A 111 -2.62 -8.16 6.37
CA THR A 111 -3.91 -7.77 5.79
C THR A 111 -4.49 -8.88 4.91
N VAL A 112 -3.68 -9.47 4.04
CA VAL A 112 -4.12 -10.54 3.15
C VAL A 112 -4.36 -11.83 3.92
N GLN A 113 -3.54 -12.17 4.94
CA GLN A 113 -3.78 -13.31 5.83
C GLN A 113 -5.13 -13.23 6.52
N SER A 114 -5.47 -12.07 7.08
CA SER A 114 -6.76 -11.85 7.75
C SER A 114 -7.92 -12.17 6.80
N ARG A 115 -7.83 -11.73 5.55
CA ARG A 115 -8.87 -12.00 4.54
C ARG A 115 -8.91 -13.46 4.11
N LEU A 116 -7.75 -14.11 3.95
CA LEU A 116 -7.65 -15.52 3.60
C LEU A 116 -8.21 -16.44 4.69
N HIS A 117 -8.02 -16.10 5.98
CA HIS A 117 -8.61 -16.87 7.09
C HIS A 117 -10.14 -16.77 7.12
N GLY A 118 -10.71 -15.64 6.70
CA GLY A 118 -12.16 -15.46 6.61
C GLY A 118 -12.79 -15.98 5.31
N ALA A 119 -12.00 -16.46 4.35
CA ALA A 119 -12.49 -17.01 3.11
C ALA A 119 -12.93 -18.48 3.30
N ASP A 120 -14.13 -18.81 2.82
CA ASP A 120 -14.65 -20.17 2.88
C ASP A 120 -13.92 -21.07 1.88
N ARG A 121 -13.24 -22.09 2.38
CA ARG A 121 -12.54 -23.09 1.56
C ARG A 121 -13.48 -24.00 0.77
N SER A 122 -14.71 -24.16 1.20
CA SER A 122 -15.68 -25.00 0.52
C SER A 122 -15.94 -24.56 -0.91
N LEU A 123 -15.79 -23.26 -1.21
CA LEU A 123 -15.93 -22.72 -2.56
C LEU A 123 -14.83 -23.22 -3.52
N GLU A 124 -13.58 -23.30 -3.02
CA GLU A 124 -12.48 -23.87 -3.82
C GLU A 124 -12.62 -25.39 -3.99
N GLU A 125 -13.03 -26.09 -2.94
CA GLU A 125 -13.26 -27.54 -2.96
C GLU A 125 -14.38 -27.88 -3.94
N ALA A 126 -15.50 -27.16 -3.89
CA ALA A 126 -16.60 -27.32 -4.84
C ALA A 126 -16.19 -27.09 -6.31
N ALA A 127 -15.33 -26.08 -6.56
CA ALA A 127 -14.81 -25.87 -7.89
C ALA A 127 -13.89 -27.00 -8.38
N GLN A 128 -13.08 -27.55 -7.47
CA GLN A 128 -12.22 -28.69 -7.79
C GLN A 128 -13.05 -29.97 -8.04
N ASP A 129 -14.12 -30.19 -7.30
CA ASP A 129 -15.07 -31.29 -7.52
C ASP A 129 -15.75 -31.18 -8.88
N LEU A 130 -15.96 -29.96 -9.38
CA LEU A 130 -16.46 -29.69 -10.73
C LEU A 130 -15.36 -29.77 -11.83
N GLY A 131 -14.14 -30.21 -11.47
CA GLY A 131 -13.04 -30.45 -12.39
C GLY A 131 -12.11 -29.25 -12.62
N ALA A 132 -12.22 -28.17 -11.83
CA ALA A 132 -11.26 -27.09 -11.90
C ALA A 132 -9.91 -27.52 -11.29
N GLY A 133 -8.82 -27.27 -12.00
CA GLY A 133 -7.48 -27.46 -11.41
C GLY A 133 -7.20 -26.46 -10.28
N PRO A 134 -6.27 -26.76 -9.33
CA PRO A 134 -6.00 -25.90 -8.18
C PRO A 134 -5.65 -24.45 -8.53
N ALA A 135 -4.87 -24.25 -9.60
CA ALA A 135 -4.51 -22.91 -10.07
C ALA A 135 -5.71 -22.12 -10.60
N ARG A 136 -6.62 -22.82 -11.29
CA ARG A 136 -7.85 -22.21 -11.81
C ARG A 136 -8.81 -21.84 -10.69
N ALA A 137 -9.03 -22.73 -9.71
CA ALA A 137 -9.82 -22.45 -8.51
C ALA A 137 -9.24 -21.25 -7.74
N PHE A 138 -7.93 -21.15 -7.61
CA PHE A 138 -7.29 -19.99 -6.98
C PHE A 138 -7.57 -18.68 -7.72
N VAL A 139 -7.38 -18.65 -9.05
CA VAL A 139 -7.51 -17.42 -9.85
C VAL A 139 -8.98 -17.01 -9.99
N GLU A 140 -9.92 -17.97 -10.18
CA GLU A 140 -11.33 -17.67 -10.42
C GLU A 140 -12.14 -17.47 -9.13
N ILE A 141 -11.69 -18.03 -7.99
CA ILE A 141 -12.43 -17.96 -6.72
C ILE A 141 -11.65 -17.20 -5.64
N THR A 142 -10.46 -17.68 -5.26
CA THR A 142 -9.72 -17.08 -4.14
C THR A 142 -9.25 -15.68 -4.44
N LEU A 143 -8.64 -15.47 -5.60
CA LEU A 143 -8.08 -14.16 -5.96
C LEU A 143 -9.13 -13.05 -6.00
N PRO A 144 -10.34 -13.23 -6.58
CA PRO A 144 -11.42 -12.25 -6.48
C PRO A 144 -11.87 -11.98 -5.03
N ILE A 145 -11.95 -13.00 -4.19
CA ILE A 145 -12.36 -12.86 -2.79
C ILE A 145 -11.35 -12.03 -1.99
N ILE A 146 -10.06 -12.21 -2.23
CA ILE A 146 -9.00 -11.46 -1.53
C ILE A 146 -8.61 -10.15 -2.23
N SER A 147 -9.08 -9.88 -3.44
CA SER A 147 -8.72 -8.70 -4.22
C SER A 147 -8.98 -7.37 -3.48
N PRO A 148 -10.05 -7.18 -2.69
CA PRO A 148 -10.23 -5.96 -1.92
C PRO A 148 -9.13 -5.77 -0.85
N ALA A 149 -8.64 -6.87 -0.25
CA ALA A 149 -7.54 -6.82 0.70
C ALA A 149 -6.20 -6.52 0.01
N ILE A 150 -5.99 -7.05 -1.19
CA ILE A 150 -4.82 -6.74 -2.02
C ILE A 150 -4.79 -5.24 -2.36
N VAL A 151 -5.91 -4.69 -2.84
CA VAL A 151 -6.00 -3.27 -3.20
C VAL A 151 -5.82 -2.38 -1.98
N SER A 152 -6.48 -2.69 -0.86
CA SER A 152 -6.35 -1.89 0.37
C SER A 152 -4.94 -1.95 0.96
N SER A 153 -4.27 -3.11 0.91
CA SER A 153 -2.89 -3.25 1.37
C SER A 153 -1.89 -2.55 0.43
N TRP A 154 -2.18 -2.50 -0.87
CA TRP A 154 -1.39 -1.72 -1.82
C TRP A 154 -1.48 -0.22 -1.51
N LEU A 155 -2.69 0.30 -1.31
CA LEU A 155 -2.90 1.70 -0.94
C LEU A 155 -2.24 2.06 0.39
N LEU A 156 -2.35 1.18 1.39
CA LEU A 156 -1.68 1.35 2.68
C LEU A 156 -0.16 1.40 2.51
N SER A 157 0.42 0.43 1.81
CA SER A 157 1.86 0.35 1.55
C SER A 157 2.35 1.56 0.76
N PHE A 158 1.58 2.01 -0.23
CA PHE A 158 1.87 3.21 -1.02
C PHE A 158 1.94 4.46 -0.12
N THR A 159 0.95 4.63 0.75
CA THR A 159 0.89 5.78 1.67
C THR A 159 2.06 5.75 2.65
N LEU A 160 2.31 4.58 3.29
CA LEU A 160 3.41 4.39 4.23
C LEU A 160 4.79 4.62 3.60
N SER A 161 4.95 4.23 2.34
CA SER A 161 6.20 4.44 1.61
C SER A 161 6.37 5.90 1.16
N LEU A 162 5.27 6.59 0.86
CA LEU A 162 5.31 7.97 0.35
C LEU A 162 5.67 8.98 1.45
N ASP A 163 5.23 8.76 2.68
CA ASP A 163 5.45 9.65 3.83
C ASP A 163 6.66 9.26 4.69
N ASP A 164 7.34 8.15 4.36
CA ASP A 164 8.51 7.70 5.13
C ASP A 164 9.65 8.70 5.06
N LEU A 165 10.09 9.11 6.24
CA LEU A 165 11.26 9.94 6.47
C LEU A 165 12.39 9.15 7.12
N VAL A 166 12.03 8.27 8.06
CA VAL A 166 12.97 7.66 8.98
C VAL A 166 13.86 6.65 8.26
N ILE A 167 13.28 5.63 7.67
CA ILE A 167 14.01 4.58 6.95
C ILE A 167 14.75 5.21 5.76
N SER A 168 14.06 6.06 4.99
CA SER A 168 14.65 6.77 3.84
C SER A 168 15.91 7.53 4.22
N SER A 169 15.95 8.21 5.38
CA SER A 169 17.12 9.01 5.80
C SER A 169 18.38 8.16 6.05
N PHE A 170 18.23 6.88 6.42
CA PHE A 170 19.35 5.97 6.61
C PHE A 170 19.83 5.33 5.31
N VAL A 171 18.90 4.91 4.43
CA VAL A 171 19.24 4.07 3.28
C VAL A 171 19.45 4.85 1.99
N THR A 172 19.11 6.13 1.96
CA THR A 172 19.30 7.01 0.80
C THR A 172 20.78 7.16 0.43
N GLY A 173 21.01 7.61 -0.81
CA GLY A 173 22.34 7.89 -1.34
C GLY A 173 22.39 9.21 -2.11
N PRO A 174 23.55 9.55 -2.69
CA PRO A 174 23.72 10.77 -3.48
C PRO A 174 22.66 10.87 -4.59
N GLY A 175 21.99 12.03 -4.66
CA GLY A 175 20.96 12.29 -5.69
C GLY A 175 19.61 11.61 -5.47
N ALA A 176 19.40 10.88 -4.36
CA ALA A 176 18.17 10.16 -4.08
C ALA A 176 17.41 10.72 -2.87
N THR A 177 17.20 12.02 -2.84
CA THR A 177 16.48 12.70 -1.74
C THR A 177 14.98 12.61 -1.97
N THR A 178 14.25 11.98 -1.04
CA THR A 178 12.78 11.91 -1.10
C THR A 178 12.13 13.24 -0.67
N LEU A 179 10.86 13.43 -1.03
CA LEU A 179 10.13 14.66 -0.70
C LEU A 179 10.02 14.90 0.82
N PRO A 180 9.69 13.89 1.67
CA PRO A 180 9.70 14.07 3.12
C PRO A 180 11.06 14.50 3.68
N MET A 181 12.16 13.92 3.18
CA MET A 181 13.51 14.31 3.58
C MET A 181 13.83 15.76 3.19
N LEU A 182 13.45 16.18 1.99
CA LEU A 182 13.67 17.53 1.52
C LEU A 182 12.88 18.54 2.37
N ILE A 183 11.59 18.25 2.62
CA ILE A 183 10.73 19.08 3.47
C ILE A 183 11.35 19.19 4.88
N TYR A 184 11.71 18.08 5.49
CA TYR A 184 12.32 18.04 6.82
C TYR A 184 13.60 18.87 6.90
N SER A 185 14.50 18.73 5.91
CA SER A 185 15.76 19.48 5.87
C SER A 185 15.51 21.00 5.77
N LYS A 186 14.56 21.42 4.94
CA LYS A 186 14.19 22.83 4.79
C LYS A 186 13.54 23.40 6.05
N VAL A 187 12.63 22.66 6.68
CA VAL A 187 12.00 23.09 7.95
C VAL A 187 13.02 23.24 9.05
N LYS A 188 14.02 22.35 9.13
CA LYS A 188 15.09 22.40 10.13
C LYS A 188 16.03 23.61 9.96
N LEU A 189 16.22 24.05 8.71
CA LEU A 189 17.04 25.24 8.39
C LEU A 189 16.27 26.56 8.55
N GLY A 190 14.96 26.51 8.73
CA GLY A 190 14.06 27.65 8.87
C GLY A 190 12.87 27.53 7.90
N VAL A 191 11.67 27.77 8.40
CA VAL A 191 10.45 27.67 7.61
C VAL A 191 10.39 28.81 6.58
N SER A 192 10.59 28.45 5.32
CA SER A 192 10.50 29.40 4.20
C SER A 192 9.06 29.43 3.64
N PRO A 193 8.63 30.55 3.02
CA PRO A 193 7.28 30.67 2.49
C PRO A 193 6.91 29.63 1.40
N ASP A 194 7.89 29.09 0.69
CA ASP A 194 7.70 28.01 -0.29
C ASP A 194 7.25 26.69 0.37
N ILE A 195 7.72 26.39 1.57
CA ILE A 195 7.27 25.22 2.34
C ILE A 195 5.80 25.38 2.74
N ASN A 196 5.39 26.56 3.19
CA ASN A 196 3.98 26.82 3.52
C ASN A 196 3.07 26.70 2.29
N ALA A 197 3.54 27.16 1.13
CA ALA A 197 2.81 27.01 -0.12
C ALA A 197 2.71 25.53 -0.54
N LEU A 198 3.80 24.74 -0.40
CA LEU A 198 3.80 23.31 -0.65
C LEU A 198 2.83 22.57 0.29
N ALA A 199 2.87 22.85 1.59
CA ALA A 199 1.97 22.24 2.57
C ALA A 199 0.50 22.53 2.26
N SER A 200 0.18 23.80 1.91
CA SER A 200 -1.19 24.16 1.55
C SER A 200 -1.67 23.50 0.26
N LEU A 201 -0.79 23.27 -0.70
CA LEU A 201 -1.08 22.57 -1.95
C LEU A 201 -1.37 21.08 -1.68
N ILE A 202 -0.53 20.41 -0.88
CA ILE A 202 -0.73 19.01 -0.49
C ILE A 202 -2.05 18.85 0.25
N ILE A 203 -2.33 19.71 1.26
CA ILE A 203 -3.59 19.70 2.01
C ILE A 203 -4.79 19.93 1.07
N GLY A 204 -4.66 20.86 0.13
CA GLY A 204 -5.69 21.13 -0.87
C GLY A 204 -5.98 19.93 -1.77
N ILE A 205 -4.94 19.23 -2.26
CA ILE A 205 -5.09 18.02 -3.08
C ILE A 205 -5.73 16.90 -2.27
N VAL A 206 -5.19 16.59 -1.10
CA VAL A 206 -5.72 15.52 -0.23
C VAL A 206 -7.17 15.82 0.17
N GLY A 207 -7.45 17.05 0.60
CA GLY A 207 -8.80 17.47 0.95
C GLY A 207 -9.78 17.33 -0.22
N SER A 208 -9.36 17.72 -1.42
CA SER A 208 -10.18 17.56 -2.63
C SER A 208 -10.43 16.09 -2.97
N CYS A 209 -9.41 15.23 -2.84
CA CYS A 209 -9.55 13.79 -3.05
C CYS A 209 -10.52 13.16 -2.03
N VAL A 210 -10.43 13.54 -0.75
CA VAL A 210 -11.32 13.03 0.30
C VAL A 210 -12.77 13.47 0.04
N ILE A 211 -12.98 14.74 -0.30
CA ILE A 211 -14.32 15.26 -0.62
C ILE A 211 -14.89 14.54 -1.84
N PHE A 212 -14.07 14.35 -2.88
CA PHE A 212 -14.50 13.65 -4.09
C PHE A 212 -14.83 12.18 -3.83
N ALA A 213 -13.99 11.46 -3.07
CA ALA A 213 -14.23 10.08 -2.67
C ALA A 213 -15.52 9.96 -1.83
N GLY A 214 -15.72 10.85 -0.87
CA GLY A 214 -16.95 10.90 -0.05
C GLY A 214 -18.20 11.17 -0.91
N TRP A 215 -18.09 12.05 -1.90
CA TRP A 215 -19.18 12.30 -2.83
C TRP A 215 -19.50 11.06 -3.69
N LEU A 216 -18.50 10.36 -4.20
CA LEU A 216 -18.69 9.12 -4.96
C LEU A 216 -19.35 8.02 -4.12
N MET A 217 -18.91 7.84 -2.85
CA MET A 217 -19.50 6.86 -1.94
C MET A 217 -20.97 7.16 -1.68
N ARG A 218 -21.31 8.41 -1.33
CA ARG A 218 -22.71 8.84 -1.13
C ARG A 218 -23.58 8.65 -2.37
N ARG A 219 -23.00 8.86 -3.56
CA ARG A 219 -23.71 8.61 -4.83
C ARG A 219 -23.97 7.13 -5.06
N SER A 220 -23.04 6.25 -4.71
CA SER A 220 -23.20 4.80 -4.80
C SER A 220 -24.23 4.27 -3.80
N GLU A 221 -24.21 4.75 -2.56
CA GLU A 221 -25.20 4.39 -1.54
C GLU A 221 -26.62 4.76 -1.96
N ARG A 222 -26.82 5.98 -2.43
CA ARG A 222 -28.13 6.43 -2.94
C ARG A 222 -28.65 5.57 -4.09
N ARG A 223 -27.80 5.11 -4.99
CA ARG A 223 -28.20 4.20 -6.06
C ARG A 223 -28.65 2.84 -5.52
N ARG A 224 -27.91 2.28 -4.57
CA ARG A 224 -28.26 1.01 -3.92
C ARG A 224 -29.59 1.11 -3.14
N GLU A 225 -29.83 2.21 -2.45
CA GLU A 225 -31.09 2.46 -1.73
C GLU A 225 -32.27 2.54 -2.72
N LEU A 226 -32.10 3.21 -3.85
CA LEU A 226 -33.13 3.28 -4.90
C LEU A 226 -33.41 1.92 -5.51
N GLU A 227 -32.38 1.11 -5.80
CA GLU A 227 -32.52 -0.25 -6.32
C GLU A 227 -33.25 -1.16 -5.31
N MET A 228 -32.91 -1.09 -4.03
CA MET A 228 -33.61 -1.83 -2.99
C MET A 228 -35.08 -1.42 -2.85
N ARG A 229 -35.39 -0.12 -2.91
CA ARG A 229 -36.77 0.38 -2.88
C ARG A 229 -37.58 -0.08 -4.10
N MET A 230 -36.97 -0.07 -5.29
CA MET A 230 -37.64 -0.57 -6.50
C MET A 230 -37.88 -2.09 -6.45
N ALA A 231 -36.93 -2.86 -5.88
CA ALA A 231 -37.10 -4.30 -5.70
C ALA A 231 -38.24 -4.63 -4.71
N VAL A 232 -38.32 -3.92 -3.59
CA VAL A 232 -39.42 -4.09 -2.61
C VAL A 232 -40.79 -3.77 -3.23
N HIS A 233 -40.89 -2.73 -4.05
CA HIS A 233 -42.17 -2.36 -4.72
C HIS A 233 -42.53 -3.31 -5.88
N ALA A 234 -41.54 -3.99 -6.46
CA ALA A 234 -41.81 -5.00 -7.51
C ALA A 234 -42.39 -6.31 -6.93
N ASP A 235 -42.04 -6.65 -5.69
CA ASP A 235 -42.55 -7.85 -4.99
C ASP A 235 -43.95 -7.68 -4.38
N GLU A 236 -44.39 -6.45 -4.09
CA GLU A 236 -45.69 -6.15 -3.45
C GLU A 236 -46.94 -6.53 -4.31
N PRO A 237 -46.92 -6.47 -5.67
CA PRO A 237 -48.10 -6.85 -6.46
C PRO A 237 -48.35 -8.35 -6.56
N GLN A 238 -47.35 -9.20 -6.26
CA GLN A 238 -47.53 -10.67 -6.36
C GLN A 238 -48.15 -11.28 -5.11
N ALA A 239 -47.96 -10.71 -3.95
CA ALA A 239 -48.56 -11.19 -2.69
C ALA A 239 -50.06 -10.97 -2.61
N LEU A 240 -50.61 -10.01 -3.34
CA LEU A 240 -52.05 -9.72 -3.38
C LEU A 240 -52.83 -10.50 -4.48
N ARG A 241 -52.17 -11.31 -5.29
CA ARG A 241 -52.77 -12.10 -6.37
C ARG A 241 -52.88 -13.60 -6.13
N SER A 242 -52.55 -14.10 -4.93
CA SER A 242 -52.83 -15.50 -4.59
C SER A 242 -54.32 -15.60 -4.16
N PRO A 243 -55.22 -16.20 -4.96
CA PRO A 243 -56.60 -16.46 -4.53
C PRO A 243 -56.59 -17.60 -3.53
N SER A 244 -57.31 -17.38 -2.43
CA SER A 244 -57.75 -18.39 -1.44
C SER A 244 -58.51 -19.54 -2.05
#